data_da80fb01479a7d3ea9376471b4a200d9
#
_entry.id   da80fb01479a7d3ea9376471b4a200d9
#
_cell.length_a   1.000
_cell.length_b   1.000
_cell.length_c   1.000
_cell.angle_alpha   90.00
_cell.angle_beta   90.00
_cell.angle_gamma   90.00
#
_symmetry.space_group_name_H-M   'P 1'
#
loop_
_entity.id
_entity.type
_entity.pdbx_description
1 polymer ?
#
loop_
_entity_poly.entity_id
_entity_poly.type
_entity_poly.pdbx_seq_one_letter_code
_entity_poly.pdbx_strand_id
1 'polypeptide(L)'
;VSTVSKGLNGASDISDELRQIVLDTAVEMGYSTKRSKKEENRKLCIFIENMSYQSIDEFGYDLVLGFKQNAFRHKWDVHIEPITPAFQEEEKYDTYLLKNGYCGAFLMGFALHDEWIKQLEDTTMPTVLLDNFIENNPNVCYIGTDSYEGISMAVNHLYTLGHKNIAFLNGSLYSM
;
A
#
# COMPACT_ATOMS: atom_id res chain seq x y z
N VAL A 1 4.16 30.65 -14.57
CA VAL A 1 3.82 29.33 -13.98
C VAL A 1 2.68 29.56 -13.01
N SER A 2 1.56 28.83 -13.16
CA SER A 2 0.40 29.01 -12.28
C SER A 2 0.70 28.49 -10.86
N THR A 3 0.00 29.01 -9.85
CA THR A 3 0.09 28.55 -8.45
C THR A 3 -0.13 27.04 -8.34
N VAL A 4 -1.10 26.48 -9.11
CA VAL A 4 -1.36 25.04 -9.17
C VAL A 4 -0.12 24.27 -9.64
N SER A 5 0.52 24.72 -10.73
CA SER A 5 1.75 24.06 -11.21
C SER A 5 2.90 24.14 -10.20
N LYS A 6 3.01 25.24 -9.46
CA LYS A 6 4.01 25.37 -8.38
C LYS A 6 3.72 24.42 -7.23
N GLY A 7 2.45 24.32 -6.80
CA GLY A 7 2.04 23.40 -5.73
C GLY A 7 2.31 21.95 -6.08
N LEU A 8 1.90 21.52 -7.27
CA LEU A 8 2.10 20.14 -7.75
C LEU A 8 3.59 19.76 -7.91
N ASN A 9 4.44 20.71 -8.30
CA ASN A 9 5.87 20.46 -8.54
C ASN A 9 6.78 20.81 -7.33
N GLY A 10 6.21 21.22 -6.20
CA GLY A 10 6.97 21.51 -5.00
C GLY A 10 7.93 22.69 -5.14
N ALA A 11 7.52 23.75 -5.84
CA ALA A 11 8.33 24.94 -6.00
C ALA A 11 8.59 25.61 -4.63
N SER A 12 9.79 26.12 -4.41
CA SER A 12 10.22 26.71 -3.12
C SER A 12 9.57 28.06 -2.79
N ASP A 13 8.86 28.66 -3.75
CA ASP A 13 8.21 29.97 -3.61
C ASP A 13 6.69 29.88 -3.33
N ILE A 14 6.23 28.72 -2.83
CA ILE A 14 4.86 28.49 -2.36
C ILE A 14 4.90 28.03 -0.90
N SER A 15 3.95 28.50 -0.05
CA SER A 15 3.85 28.03 1.32
C SER A 15 3.36 26.57 1.39
N ASP A 16 3.76 25.86 2.45
CA ASP A 16 3.36 24.47 2.67
C ASP A 16 1.83 24.33 2.78
N GLU A 17 1.15 25.29 3.44
CA GLU A 17 -0.31 25.31 3.56
C GLU A 17 -0.98 25.42 2.17
N LEU A 18 -0.51 26.35 1.33
CA LEU A 18 -1.08 26.52 -0.01
C LEU A 18 -0.74 25.33 -0.91
N ARG A 19 0.44 24.73 -0.74
CA ARG A 19 0.81 23.50 -1.41
C ARG A 19 -0.12 22.37 -1.03
N GLN A 20 -0.42 22.19 0.26
CA GLN A 20 -1.34 21.15 0.74
C GLN A 20 -2.75 21.34 0.15
N ILE A 21 -3.29 22.56 0.14
CA ILE A 21 -4.60 22.85 -0.48
C ILE A 21 -4.60 22.47 -1.97
N VAL A 22 -3.53 22.78 -2.71
CA VAL A 22 -3.42 22.42 -4.13
C VAL A 22 -3.39 20.92 -4.33
N LEU A 23 -2.67 20.18 -3.48
CA LEU A 23 -2.57 18.72 -3.55
C LEU A 23 -3.90 18.05 -3.23
N ASP A 24 -4.56 18.44 -2.15
CA ASP A 24 -5.87 17.92 -1.75
C ASP A 24 -6.92 18.17 -2.84
N THR A 25 -6.99 19.40 -3.36
CA THR A 25 -7.89 19.73 -4.47
C THR A 25 -7.58 18.91 -5.72
N ALA A 26 -6.30 18.68 -6.01
CA ALA A 26 -5.90 17.90 -7.17
C ALA A 26 -6.37 16.43 -7.03
N VAL A 27 -6.25 15.86 -5.84
CA VAL A 27 -6.77 14.50 -5.52
C VAL A 27 -8.29 14.46 -5.68
N GLU A 28 -9.01 15.41 -5.09
CA GLU A 28 -10.47 15.51 -5.18
C GLU A 28 -10.95 15.63 -6.66
N MET A 29 -10.18 16.30 -7.50
CA MET A 29 -10.44 16.42 -8.94
C MET A 29 -9.99 15.19 -9.76
N GLY A 30 -9.51 14.13 -9.12
CA GLY A 30 -9.02 12.90 -9.77
C GLY A 30 -7.70 13.09 -10.53
N TYR A 31 -6.89 14.08 -10.13
CA TYR A 31 -5.57 14.25 -10.69
C TYR A 31 -4.63 13.17 -10.13
N SER A 32 -4.03 12.40 -11.00
CA SER A 32 -3.03 11.39 -10.63
C SER A 32 -1.73 11.60 -11.42
N THR A 33 -0.63 11.12 -10.87
CA THR A 33 0.71 11.19 -11.49
C THR A 33 0.81 10.41 -12.82
N LYS A 34 -0.20 9.63 -13.19
CA LYS A 34 -0.28 8.92 -14.49
C LYS A 34 -0.10 9.84 -15.72
N ARG A 35 -0.28 11.16 -15.55
CA ARG A 35 -0.14 12.12 -16.65
C ARG A 35 1.23 12.78 -16.79
N SER A 36 2.18 12.51 -15.91
CA SER A 36 3.56 12.98 -16.11
C SER A 36 4.21 12.21 -17.26
N LYS A 37 4.18 12.79 -18.46
CA LYS A 37 4.70 12.23 -19.73
C LYS A 37 6.23 12.14 -19.80
N LYS A 38 6.97 12.34 -18.73
CA LYS A 38 8.42 12.16 -18.71
C LYS A 38 8.73 10.77 -18.14
N GLU A 39 9.29 9.92 -18.97
CA GLU A 39 9.80 8.59 -18.61
C GLU A 39 10.87 8.61 -17.50
N GLU A 40 11.31 9.79 -17.07
CA GLU A 40 12.46 9.98 -16.19
C GLU A 40 12.18 9.85 -14.68
N ASN A 41 10.90 9.76 -14.24
CA ASN A 41 10.56 9.72 -12.81
C ASN A 41 9.41 8.73 -12.51
N ARG A 42 9.60 7.46 -12.83
CA ARG A 42 8.66 6.39 -12.44
C ARG A 42 9.01 5.89 -11.05
N LYS A 43 8.34 6.42 -10.03
CA LYS A 43 8.56 6.04 -8.64
C LYS A 43 7.42 5.18 -8.13
N LEU A 44 7.77 4.09 -7.46
CA LEU A 44 6.87 3.27 -6.66
C LEU A 44 7.29 3.33 -5.20
N CYS A 45 6.35 3.14 -4.29
CA CYS A 45 6.65 3.01 -2.87
C CYS A 45 6.20 1.66 -2.34
N ILE A 46 6.99 1.06 -1.45
CA ILE A 46 6.56 -0.01 -0.57
C ILE A 46 6.35 0.61 0.80
N PHE A 47 5.11 0.67 1.25
CA PHE A 47 4.76 1.07 2.59
C PHE A 47 4.71 -0.16 3.49
N ILE A 48 5.38 -0.11 4.62
CA ILE A 48 5.50 -1.25 5.53
C ILE A 48 5.06 -0.84 6.93
N GLU A 49 4.10 -1.57 7.46
CA GLU A 49 3.64 -1.46 8.84
C GLU A 49 3.69 -2.84 9.52
N ASN A 50 4.06 -2.89 10.80
CA ASN A 50 4.07 -4.10 11.62
C ASN A 50 4.73 -5.35 10.99
N MET A 51 5.67 -5.18 10.07
CA MET A 51 6.34 -6.27 9.39
C MET A 51 7.85 -6.03 9.35
N SER A 52 8.63 -7.05 9.70
CA SER A 52 10.09 -7.03 9.55
C SER A 52 10.49 -7.46 8.14
N TYR A 53 11.48 -6.78 7.56
CA TYR A 53 11.88 -6.97 6.15
C TYR A 53 13.38 -6.72 5.88
N GLN A 54 14.17 -6.42 6.91
CA GLN A 54 15.56 -5.96 6.74
C GLN A 54 16.57 -7.12 6.68
N SER A 55 16.22 -8.27 7.24
CA SER A 55 17.07 -9.45 7.32
C SER A 55 16.49 -10.61 6.52
N ILE A 56 17.36 -11.45 5.98
CA ILE A 56 17.00 -12.63 5.16
C ILE A 56 16.08 -13.62 5.89
N ASP A 57 16.13 -13.64 7.20
CA ASP A 57 15.31 -14.53 8.04
C ASP A 57 13.91 -13.94 8.31
N GLU A 58 13.63 -12.72 7.84
CA GLU A 58 12.37 -12.03 8.06
C GLU A 58 11.41 -12.23 6.88
N PHE A 59 10.13 -12.44 7.20
CA PHE A 59 9.11 -12.75 6.20
C PHE A 59 9.02 -11.70 5.07
N GLY A 60 9.15 -10.42 5.38
CA GLY A 60 9.06 -9.34 4.40
C GLY A 60 10.26 -9.21 3.46
N TYR A 61 11.40 -9.82 3.80
CA TYR A 61 12.65 -9.62 3.06
C TYR A 61 12.55 -10.04 1.59
N ASP A 62 12.14 -11.28 1.34
CA ASP A 62 12.03 -11.80 -0.03
C ASP A 62 10.96 -11.09 -0.85
N LEU A 63 9.88 -10.64 -0.21
CA LEU A 63 8.82 -9.87 -0.86
C LEU A 63 9.34 -8.51 -1.34
N VAL A 64 10.04 -7.78 -0.47
CA VAL A 64 10.67 -6.50 -0.80
C VAL A 64 11.73 -6.68 -1.88
N LEU A 65 12.58 -7.69 -1.75
CA LEU A 65 13.63 -7.99 -2.72
C LEU A 65 13.06 -8.33 -4.09
N GLY A 66 12.06 -9.20 -4.16
CA GLY A 66 11.40 -9.60 -5.39
C GLY A 66 10.71 -8.43 -6.09
N PHE A 67 10.00 -7.59 -5.32
CA PHE A 67 9.37 -6.37 -5.85
C PHE A 67 10.42 -5.42 -6.45
N LYS A 68 11.50 -5.11 -5.70
CA LYS A 68 12.58 -4.22 -6.18
C LYS A 68 13.26 -4.75 -7.43
N GLN A 69 13.57 -6.05 -7.47
CA GLN A 69 14.22 -6.66 -8.64
C GLN A 69 13.35 -6.57 -9.89
N ASN A 70 12.04 -6.83 -9.75
CA ASN A 70 11.11 -6.75 -10.87
C ASN A 70 10.90 -5.30 -11.32
N ALA A 71 10.70 -4.38 -10.39
CA ALA A 71 10.57 -2.95 -10.68
C ALA A 71 11.80 -2.41 -11.41
N PHE A 72 13.00 -2.77 -10.98
CA PHE A 72 14.25 -2.37 -11.64
C PHE A 72 14.34 -2.84 -13.09
N ARG A 73 13.92 -4.09 -13.38
CA ARG A 73 13.85 -4.61 -14.77
C ARG A 73 12.96 -3.77 -15.68
N HIS A 74 11.93 -3.14 -15.10
CA HIS A 74 10.99 -2.28 -15.80
C HIS A 74 11.32 -0.78 -15.69
N LYS A 75 12.52 -0.44 -15.21
CA LYS A 75 13.00 0.94 -15.05
C LYS A 75 12.14 1.78 -14.09
N TRP A 76 11.64 1.16 -13.02
CA TRP A 76 10.97 1.84 -11.93
C TRP A 76 11.94 2.04 -10.76
N ASP A 77 11.91 3.20 -10.16
CA ASP A 77 12.56 3.48 -8.87
C ASP A 77 11.63 3.06 -7.72
N VAL A 78 12.19 2.40 -6.70
CA VAL A 78 11.40 1.88 -5.58
C VAL A 78 11.93 2.45 -4.27
N HIS A 79 11.07 3.17 -3.58
CA HIS A 79 11.29 3.65 -2.22
C HIS A 79 10.64 2.68 -1.23
N ILE A 80 11.18 2.59 -0.02
CA ILE A 80 10.62 1.81 1.08
C ILE A 80 10.42 2.75 2.24
N GLU A 81 9.20 2.83 2.75
CA GLU A 81 8.85 3.72 3.84
C GLU A 81 8.11 2.94 4.94
N PRO A 82 8.71 2.85 6.14
CA PRO A 82 7.99 2.35 7.30
C PRO A 82 6.93 3.36 7.70
N ILE A 83 5.71 2.87 7.89
CA ILE A 83 4.53 3.68 8.24
C ILE A 83 4.06 3.30 9.64
N THR A 84 3.54 4.27 10.37
CA THR A 84 2.92 4.07 11.68
C THR A 84 1.44 4.48 11.65
N PRO A 85 0.59 3.96 12.56
CA PRO A 85 -0.81 4.40 12.65
C PRO A 85 -0.95 5.92 12.83
N ALA A 86 -0.11 6.53 13.67
CA ALA A 86 -0.13 7.97 13.87
C ALA A 86 0.16 8.77 12.58
N PHE A 87 1.07 8.27 11.76
CA PHE A 87 1.36 8.90 10.47
C PHE A 87 0.16 8.82 9.51
N GLN A 88 -0.56 7.70 9.52
CA GLN A 88 -1.77 7.52 8.68
C GLN A 88 -2.92 8.46 9.09
N GLU A 89 -2.99 8.85 10.36
CA GLU A 89 -3.98 9.83 10.86
C GLU A 89 -3.65 11.26 10.41
N GLU A 90 -2.36 11.59 10.28
CA GLU A 90 -1.88 12.93 9.93
C GLU A 90 -1.85 13.19 8.42
N GLU A 91 -1.52 12.17 7.61
CA GLU A 91 -1.33 12.32 6.16
C GLU A 91 -2.35 11.46 5.38
N LYS A 92 -3.05 12.07 4.44
CA LYS A 92 -3.97 11.37 3.54
C LYS A 92 -3.21 10.55 2.49
N TYR A 93 -3.64 9.33 2.24
CA TYR A 93 -2.98 8.38 1.35
C TYR A 93 -2.69 8.94 -0.05
N ASP A 94 -3.72 9.31 -0.81
CA ASP A 94 -3.55 9.80 -2.19
C ASP A 94 -2.74 11.11 -2.24
N THR A 95 -2.96 12.01 -1.27
CA THR A 95 -2.20 13.26 -1.17
C THR A 95 -0.72 12.99 -0.91
N TYR A 96 -0.41 12.03 -0.04
CA TYR A 96 0.96 11.65 0.26
C TYR A 96 1.67 11.07 -0.97
N LEU A 97 1.03 10.18 -1.72
CA LEU A 97 1.58 9.64 -2.95
C LEU A 97 1.84 10.75 -3.99
N LEU A 98 0.87 11.64 -4.17
CA LEU A 98 0.98 12.76 -5.11
C LEU A 98 2.11 13.72 -4.72
N LYS A 99 2.20 14.08 -3.43
CA LYS A 99 3.23 14.98 -2.86
C LYS A 99 4.66 14.48 -3.10
N ASN A 100 4.85 13.15 -3.04
CA ASN A 100 6.15 12.51 -3.21
C ASN A 100 6.42 12.02 -4.65
N GLY A 101 5.44 12.18 -5.54
CA GLY A 101 5.55 11.79 -6.95
C GLY A 101 5.51 10.28 -7.16
N TYR A 102 4.90 9.53 -6.24
CA TYR A 102 4.68 8.09 -6.41
C TYR A 102 3.56 7.82 -7.41
N CYS A 103 3.78 6.87 -8.30
CA CYS A 103 2.81 6.46 -9.32
C CYS A 103 1.96 5.27 -8.87
N GLY A 104 2.26 4.67 -7.75
CA GLY A 104 1.56 3.56 -7.13
C GLY A 104 2.33 3.03 -5.93
N ALA A 105 1.67 2.19 -5.15
CA ALA A 105 2.24 1.65 -3.92
C ALA A 105 1.95 0.16 -3.72
N PHE A 106 2.78 -0.47 -2.91
CA PHE A 106 2.57 -1.80 -2.34
C PHE A 106 2.53 -1.68 -0.83
N LEU A 107 1.42 -2.07 -0.21
CA LEU A 107 1.18 -2.01 1.24
C LEU A 107 1.38 -3.38 1.84
N MET A 108 2.24 -3.47 2.87
CA MET A 108 2.61 -4.70 3.55
C MET A 108 2.42 -4.55 5.07
N GLY A 109 1.73 -5.51 5.69
CA GLY A 109 1.56 -5.58 7.14
C GLY A 109 0.48 -4.67 7.73
N PHE A 110 -0.33 -4.03 6.89
CA PHE A 110 -1.44 -3.19 7.32
C PHE A 110 -2.61 -4.03 7.82
N ALA A 111 -3.28 -3.54 8.86
CA ALA A 111 -4.52 -4.13 9.37
C ALA A 111 -5.75 -3.56 8.65
N LEU A 112 -6.85 -4.34 8.60
CA LEU A 112 -8.10 -3.93 7.92
C LEU A 112 -8.70 -2.61 8.43
N HIS A 113 -8.45 -2.26 9.68
CA HIS A 113 -9.00 -1.06 10.31
C HIS A 113 -8.06 0.16 10.26
N ASP A 114 -6.88 0.01 9.64
CA ASP A 114 -5.94 1.11 9.48
C ASP A 114 -6.53 2.24 8.64
N GLU A 115 -6.16 3.48 8.97
CA GLU A 115 -6.76 4.66 8.37
C GLU A 115 -6.53 4.72 6.85
N TRP A 116 -5.34 4.35 6.38
CA TRP A 116 -5.07 4.30 4.96
C TRP A 116 -5.84 3.20 4.23
N ILE A 117 -6.07 2.05 4.89
CA ILE A 117 -6.87 0.96 4.30
C ILE A 117 -8.30 1.44 4.02
N LYS A 118 -8.93 2.19 4.93
CA LYS A 118 -10.26 2.79 4.71
C LYS A 118 -10.27 3.76 3.52
N GLN A 119 -9.21 4.57 3.37
CA GLN A 119 -9.09 5.52 2.26
C GLN A 119 -8.92 4.83 0.90
N LEU A 120 -8.49 3.55 0.87
CA LEU A 120 -8.34 2.80 -0.39
C LEU A 120 -9.68 2.47 -1.06
N GLU A 121 -10.81 2.57 -0.38
CA GLU A 121 -12.13 2.39 -1.01
C GLU A 121 -12.34 3.38 -2.16
N ASP A 122 -11.83 4.61 -2.01
CA ASP A 122 -12.00 5.70 -2.97
C ASP A 122 -10.69 6.11 -3.67
N THR A 123 -9.57 5.43 -3.42
CA THR A 123 -8.28 5.81 -4.00
C THR A 123 -8.30 5.79 -5.53
N THR A 124 -7.65 6.77 -6.12
CA THR A 124 -7.38 6.82 -7.57
C THR A 124 -5.98 6.30 -7.92
N MET A 125 -5.17 5.99 -6.89
CA MET A 125 -3.79 5.56 -7.03
C MET A 125 -3.67 4.04 -7.16
N PRO A 126 -2.91 3.53 -8.14
CA PRO A 126 -2.66 2.10 -8.27
C PRO A 126 -2.01 1.54 -7.01
N THR A 127 -2.70 0.61 -6.36
CA THR A 127 -2.27 0.06 -5.08
C THR A 127 -2.37 -1.46 -5.09
N VAL A 128 -1.36 -2.11 -4.52
CA VAL A 128 -1.36 -3.55 -4.24
C VAL A 128 -1.34 -3.75 -2.74
N LEU A 129 -2.17 -4.66 -2.23
CA LEU A 129 -2.22 -5.06 -0.83
C LEU A 129 -1.63 -6.46 -0.66
N LEU A 130 -0.89 -6.68 0.42
CA LEU A 130 -0.47 -8.00 0.88
C LEU A 130 -1.43 -8.51 1.95
N ASP A 131 -2.01 -9.71 1.71
CA ASP A 131 -2.89 -10.42 2.65
C ASP A 131 -4.07 -9.58 3.19
N ASN A 132 -4.50 -8.60 2.40
CA ASN A 132 -5.62 -7.70 2.69
C ASN A 132 -6.36 -7.39 1.40
N PHE A 133 -7.61 -6.97 1.45
CA PHE A 133 -8.40 -6.70 0.25
C PHE A 133 -9.36 -5.54 0.41
N ILE A 134 -9.66 -4.87 -0.70
CA ILE A 134 -10.70 -3.85 -0.82
C ILE A 134 -11.64 -4.26 -1.93
N GLU A 135 -12.93 -4.23 -1.65
CA GLU A 135 -13.97 -4.54 -2.63
C GLU A 135 -14.23 -3.33 -3.55
N ASN A 136 -14.53 -3.62 -4.80
CA ASN A 136 -15.10 -2.67 -5.76
C ASN A 136 -14.22 -1.47 -6.18
N ASN A 137 -12.94 -1.41 -5.83
CA ASN A 137 -12.05 -0.39 -6.36
C ASN A 137 -11.10 -0.97 -7.43
N PRO A 138 -11.25 -0.60 -8.72
CA PRO A 138 -10.42 -1.14 -9.82
C PRO A 138 -8.95 -0.68 -9.76
N ASN A 139 -8.61 0.29 -8.92
CA ASN A 139 -7.23 0.75 -8.73
C ASN A 139 -6.51 -0.05 -7.65
N VAL A 140 -7.22 -0.87 -6.88
CA VAL A 140 -6.66 -1.68 -5.81
C VAL A 140 -6.72 -3.15 -6.20
N CYS A 141 -5.60 -3.84 -6.09
CA CYS A 141 -5.55 -5.28 -6.18
C CYS A 141 -4.84 -5.86 -4.96
N TYR A 142 -4.99 -7.15 -4.75
CA TYR A 142 -4.37 -7.81 -3.61
C TYR A 142 -3.65 -9.08 -4.05
N ILE A 143 -2.65 -9.44 -3.27
CA ILE A 143 -1.94 -10.71 -3.33
C ILE A 143 -1.95 -11.32 -1.93
N GLY A 144 -2.09 -12.64 -1.87
CA GLY A 144 -2.10 -13.34 -0.58
C GLY A 144 -2.40 -14.81 -0.76
N THR A 145 -2.51 -15.51 0.36
CA THR A 145 -2.88 -16.92 0.42
C THR A 145 -4.39 -17.07 0.41
N ASP A 146 -4.91 -18.14 -0.25
CA ASP A 146 -6.28 -18.55 -0.05
C ASP A 146 -6.43 -19.22 1.32
N SER A 147 -6.70 -18.38 2.32
CA SER A 147 -6.82 -18.83 3.71
C SER A 147 -8.02 -19.77 3.92
N TYR A 148 -9.09 -19.59 3.15
CA TYR A 148 -10.26 -20.49 3.24
C TYR A 148 -9.90 -21.90 2.75
N GLU A 149 -9.29 -22.03 1.59
CA GLU A 149 -8.83 -23.31 1.06
C GLU A 149 -7.78 -23.94 2.00
N GLY A 150 -6.80 -23.16 2.44
CA GLY A 150 -5.74 -23.65 3.35
C GLY A 150 -6.28 -24.22 4.66
N ILE A 151 -7.18 -23.49 5.33
CA ILE A 151 -7.81 -23.96 6.58
C ILE A 151 -8.74 -25.16 6.32
N SER A 152 -9.47 -25.17 5.21
CA SER A 152 -10.32 -26.29 4.82
C SER A 152 -9.49 -27.56 4.62
N MET A 153 -8.33 -27.46 3.97
CA MET A 153 -7.41 -28.58 3.80
C MET A 153 -6.88 -29.08 5.14
N ALA A 154 -6.47 -28.17 6.05
CA ALA A 154 -5.96 -28.54 7.37
C ALA A 154 -7.02 -29.27 8.21
N VAL A 155 -8.25 -28.75 8.27
CA VAL A 155 -9.35 -29.39 9.00
C VAL A 155 -9.70 -30.76 8.41
N ASN A 156 -9.80 -30.87 7.08
CA ASN A 156 -10.05 -32.15 6.42
C ASN A 156 -8.95 -33.18 6.69
N HIS A 157 -7.69 -32.75 6.69
CA HIS A 157 -6.57 -33.62 7.01
C HIS A 157 -6.71 -34.20 8.44
N LEU A 158 -6.94 -33.34 9.44
CA LEU A 158 -7.16 -33.79 10.82
C LEU A 158 -8.38 -34.72 10.94
N TYR A 159 -9.45 -34.40 10.26
CA TYR A 159 -10.68 -35.23 10.27
C TYR A 159 -10.43 -36.63 9.69
N THR A 160 -9.71 -36.74 8.57
CA THR A 160 -9.35 -38.03 7.94
C THR A 160 -8.44 -38.89 8.82
N LEU A 161 -7.63 -38.25 9.68
CA LEU A 161 -6.83 -38.93 10.68
C LEU A 161 -7.64 -39.37 11.93
N GLY A 162 -8.95 -39.09 11.96
CA GLY A 162 -9.86 -39.52 13.04
C GLY A 162 -10.00 -38.52 14.19
N HIS A 163 -9.41 -37.33 14.10
CA HIS A 163 -9.57 -36.29 15.10
C HIS A 163 -10.98 -35.70 15.03
N LYS A 164 -11.72 -35.73 16.14
CA LYS A 164 -13.10 -35.21 16.25
C LYS A 164 -13.17 -33.89 17.05
N ASN A 165 -12.20 -33.67 17.92
CA ASN A 165 -12.09 -32.47 18.73
C ASN A 165 -10.91 -31.66 18.20
N ILE A 166 -11.20 -30.63 17.41
CA ILE A 166 -10.21 -29.78 16.76
C ILE A 166 -10.30 -28.39 17.38
N ALA A 167 -9.19 -27.87 17.90
CA ALA A 167 -9.10 -26.50 18.38
C ALA A 167 -8.42 -25.63 17.32
N PHE A 168 -8.86 -24.40 17.20
CA PHE A 168 -8.24 -23.39 16.35
C PHE A 168 -7.65 -22.27 17.21
N LEU A 169 -6.34 -22.06 17.10
CA LEU A 169 -5.65 -20.96 17.73
C LEU A 169 -5.47 -19.85 16.69
N ASN A 170 -6.17 -18.76 16.85
CA ASN A 170 -6.09 -17.60 15.98
C ASN A 170 -5.19 -16.52 16.59
N GLY A 171 -4.73 -15.60 15.76
CA GLY A 171 -4.10 -14.36 16.17
C GLY A 171 -5.08 -13.37 16.81
N SER A 172 -4.67 -12.10 16.89
CA SER A 172 -5.55 -11.04 17.37
C SER A 172 -6.80 -10.89 16.48
N LEU A 173 -7.97 -10.75 17.10
CA LEU A 173 -9.21 -10.42 16.37
C LEU A 173 -9.19 -9.04 15.72
N TYR A 174 -8.21 -8.20 16.09
CA TYR A 174 -8.02 -6.86 15.54
C TYR A 174 -7.12 -6.82 14.29
N SER A 175 -6.61 -7.97 13.88
CA SER A 175 -5.80 -8.12 12.66
C SER A 175 -6.57 -8.74 11.48
N MET A 176 -7.90 -8.81 11.62
CA MET A 176 -8.80 -9.23 10.55
C MET A 176 -9.62 -8.04 10.08
#